data_241700ef98afc85221a8ce3d3f6fb29d
#
_entry.id   241700ef98afc85221a8ce3d3f6fb29d
#
_cell.length_a   1.000
_cell.length_b   1.000
_cell.length_c   1.000
_cell.angle_alpha   90.00
_cell.angle_beta   90.00
_cell.angle_gamma   90.00
#
_symmetry.space_group_name_H-M   'P 1'
#
loop_
_entity.id
_entity.type
_entity.pdbx_description
1 polymer ?
#
loop_
_entity_poly.entity_id
_entity_poly.type
_entity_poly.pdbx_seq_one_letter_code
_entity_poly.pdbx_strand_id
1 'polypeptide(L)'
;MFHLAETLRSLLALALLSILTLACSTGLRAQQTVDVRAAEIGGVVTSSKGPEAGVWVIAETTDLPTKFARIVVTDDQGRYLIPDLPTANYSVWVRGYGLVDSPKMRTKPGMTLNLPAVIAPSETAAAHYYPAAYWYAMLKIPPASDFGGSTDIPKNITQDNWLRQ
;
A
#
# COMPACT_ATOMS: atom_id res chain seq x y z
N MET A 1 11.76 -20.48 62.29
CA MET A 1 10.67 -20.64 61.31
C MET A 1 10.27 -19.32 60.61
N PHE A 2 10.35 -18.16 61.29
CA PHE A 2 9.96 -16.88 60.68
C PHE A 2 10.95 -16.34 59.61
N HIS A 3 12.22 -16.54 59.73
CA HIS A 3 13.23 -16.04 58.77
C HIS A 3 13.17 -16.72 57.39
N LEU A 4 12.71 -17.98 57.30
CA LEU A 4 12.60 -18.69 56.03
C LEU A 4 11.45 -18.16 55.17
N ALA A 5 10.37 -17.72 55.79
CA ALA A 5 9.20 -17.16 55.11
C ALA A 5 9.48 -15.79 54.52
N GLU A 6 10.28 -14.98 55.18
CA GLU A 6 10.67 -13.63 54.70
C GLU A 6 11.65 -13.71 53.51
N THR A 7 12.61 -14.60 53.58
CA THR A 7 13.55 -14.81 52.44
C THR A 7 12.84 -15.37 51.21
N LEU A 8 11.87 -16.25 51.38
CA LEU A 8 11.07 -16.80 50.27
C LEU A 8 10.18 -15.72 49.61
N ARG A 9 9.58 -14.82 50.40
CA ARG A 9 8.81 -13.67 49.90
C ARG A 9 9.67 -12.69 49.13
N SER A 10 10.88 -12.41 49.61
CA SER A 10 11.82 -11.50 48.91
C SER A 10 12.33 -12.07 47.60
N LEU A 11 12.58 -13.38 47.53
CA LEU A 11 12.98 -14.08 46.30
C LEU A 11 11.84 -14.13 45.26
N LEU A 12 10.59 -14.32 45.73
CA LEU A 12 9.45 -14.27 44.84
C LEU A 12 9.18 -12.87 44.27
N ALA A 13 9.37 -11.82 45.09
CA ALA A 13 9.23 -10.43 44.67
C ALA A 13 10.29 -10.03 43.64
N LEU A 14 11.55 -10.49 43.83
CA LEU A 14 12.63 -10.27 42.86
C LEU A 14 12.39 -11.02 41.53
N ALA A 15 11.87 -12.24 41.59
CA ALA A 15 11.54 -13.03 40.41
C ALA A 15 10.41 -12.41 39.61
N LEU A 16 9.36 -11.88 40.27
CA LEU A 16 8.25 -11.18 39.65
C LEU A 16 8.69 -9.86 38.99
N LEU A 17 9.60 -9.12 39.63
CA LEU A 17 10.13 -7.87 39.09
C LEU A 17 11.02 -8.13 37.84
N SER A 18 11.78 -9.23 37.79
CA SER A 18 12.57 -9.59 36.62
C SER A 18 11.72 -10.07 35.44
N ILE A 19 10.59 -10.71 35.66
CA ILE A 19 9.64 -11.11 34.61
C ILE A 19 8.94 -9.89 34.01
N LEU A 20 8.62 -8.88 34.83
CA LEU A 20 7.97 -7.65 34.38
C LEU A 20 8.87 -6.80 33.49
N THR A 21 10.20 -6.80 33.74
CA THR A 21 11.16 -6.07 32.89
C THR A 21 11.43 -6.75 31.54
N LEU A 22 11.28 -8.08 31.46
CA LEU A 22 11.44 -8.83 30.23
C LEU A 22 10.23 -8.69 29.27
N ALA A 23 9.04 -8.43 29.82
CA ALA A 23 7.83 -8.24 29.02
C ALA A 23 7.76 -6.84 28.35
N CYS A 24 8.56 -5.87 28.78
CA CYS A 24 8.56 -4.50 28.23
C CYS A 24 9.51 -4.30 27.05
N SER A 25 10.26 -5.36 26.65
CA SER A 25 11.16 -5.32 25.50
C SER A 25 10.52 -5.74 24.18
N THR A 26 9.17 -5.80 24.10
CA THR A 26 8.48 -5.94 22.82
C THR A 26 8.63 -4.65 22.02
N GLY A 27 9.78 -4.58 21.35
CA GLY A 27 9.97 -3.94 20.07
C GLY A 27 9.28 -2.60 19.81
N LEU A 28 9.82 -1.50 20.37
CA LEU A 28 9.86 -0.26 19.60
C LEU A 28 10.71 -0.55 18.34
N ARG A 29 10.10 -1.11 17.30
CA ARG A 29 10.67 -1.06 15.96
C ARG A 29 10.78 0.41 15.63
N ALA A 30 11.98 0.96 15.72
CA ALA A 30 12.28 2.28 15.20
C ALA A 30 11.79 2.28 13.75
N GLN A 31 10.77 3.08 13.47
CA GLN A 31 10.29 3.30 12.13
C GLN A 31 11.47 3.93 11.39
N GLN A 32 12.14 3.16 10.53
CA GLN A 32 13.25 3.70 9.74
C GLN A 32 12.69 4.81 8.86
N THR A 33 13.05 6.03 9.19
CA THR A 33 12.70 7.21 8.39
C THR A 33 13.35 7.10 7.03
N VAL A 34 12.59 7.41 5.98
CA VAL A 34 13.12 7.50 4.62
C VAL A 34 13.96 8.77 4.54
N ASP A 35 15.21 8.65 4.12
CA ASP A 35 16.07 9.81 3.83
C ASP A 35 15.63 10.44 2.51
N VAL A 36 15.23 11.72 2.53
CA VAL A 36 14.63 12.44 1.39
C VAL A 36 15.54 13.58 0.99
N ARG A 37 16.01 13.54 -0.26
CA ARG A 37 16.85 14.59 -0.85
C ARG A 37 16.00 15.71 -1.46
N ALA A 38 16.67 16.80 -1.87
CA ALA A 38 16.01 18.02 -2.35
C ALA A 38 15.07 17.84 -3.56
N ALA A 39 15.31 16.82 -4.42
CA ALA A 39 14.48 16.53 -5.60
C ALA A 39 13.57 15.29 -5.39
N GLU A 40 13.31 14.89 -4.16
CA GLU A 40 12.59 13.68 -3.82
C GLU A 40 11.41 13.97 -2.91
N ILE A 41 10.41 13.10 -2.91
CA ILE A 41 9.36 13.04 -1.90
C ILE A 41 9.35 11.61 -1.37
N GLY A 42 9.43 11.44 -0.06
CA GLY A 42 9.43 10.13 0.56
C GLY A 42 8.61 10.11 1.83
N GLY A 43 8.35 8.91 2.34
CA GLY A 43 7.57 8.71 3.55
C GLY A 43 7.08 7.28 3.73
N VAL A 44 6.07 7.12 4.54
CA VAL A 44 5.44 5.84 4.84
C VAL A 44 3.95 5.90 4.56
N VAL A 45 3.42 4.85 3.96
CA VAL A 45 1.99 4.65 3.76
C VAL A 45 1.46 3.72 4.85
N THR A 46 0.41 4.15 5.54
CA THR A 46 -0.21 3.37 6.62
C THR A 46 -1.72 3.35 6.49
N SER A 47 -2.34 2.21 6.84
CA SER A 47 -3.78 2.08 7.03
C SER A 47 -4.12 1.79 8.49
N SER A 48 -5.37 1.50 8.77
CA SER A 48 -5.81 0.99 10.08
C SER A 48 -5.23 -0.39 10.42
N LYS A 49 -4.65 -1.10 9.44
CA LYS A 49 -3.99 -2.41 9.63
C LYS A 49 -2.48 -2.30 9.83
N GLY A 50 -1.90 -1.11 9.66
CA GLY A 50 -0.46 -0.86 9.76
C GLY A 50 0.15 -0.36 8.44
N PRO A 51 1.46 -0.54 8.25
CA PRO A 51 2.14 -0.19 7.01
C PRO A 51 1.58 -0.97 5.81
N GLU A 52 1.37 -0.29 4.68
CA GLU A 52 0.82 -0.88 3.46
C GLU A 52 1.92 -1.15 2.44
N ALA A 53 2.18 -2.42 2.19
CA ALA A 53 3.15 -2.89 1.21
C ALA A 53 2.52 -3.03 -0.19
N GLY A 54 3.31 -2.79 -1.24
CA GLY A 54 2.89 -3.03 -2.63
C GLY A 54 1.82 -2.07 -3.14
N VAL A 55 1.58 -0.94 -2.46
CA VAL A 55 0.62 0.06 -2.91
C VAL A 55 1.30 1.15 -3.74
N TRP A 56 0.55 1.74 -4.65
CA TRP A 56 1.04 2.81 -5.51
C TRP A 56 0.94 4.15 -4.81
N VAL A 57 2.04 4.90 -4.81
CA VAL A 57 2.09 6.30 -4.43
C VAL A 57 2.22 7.11 -5.71
N ILE A 58 1.24 7.94 -5.97
CA ILE A 58 1.10 8.71 -7.20
C ILE A 58 1.32 10.19 -6.87
N ALA A 59 2.33 10.81 -7.51
CA ALA A 59 2.56 12.24 -7.46
C ALA A 59 2.27 12.85 -8.82
N GLU A 60 1.38 13.82 -8.88
CA GLU A 60 1.05 14.54 -10.11
C GLU A 60 1.11 16.05 -9.90
N THR A 61 1.40 16.78 -10.96
CA THR A 61 1.37 18.25 -10.98
C THR A 61 0.89 18.77 -12.31
N THR A 62 0.28 19.96 -12.26
CA THR A 62 -0.07 20.79 -13.41
C THR A 62 0.72 22.09 -13.45
N ASP A 63 1.66 22.28 -12.53
CA ASP A 63 2.50 23.50 -12.45
C ASP A 63 3.61 23.52 -13.52
N LEU A 64 3.79 22.41 -14.26
CA LEU A 64 4.75 22.29 -15.35
C LEU A 64 4.06 22.51 -16.71
N PRO A 65 4.83 22.83 -17.78
CA PRO A 65 4.27 23.06 -19.12
C PRO A 65 3.42 21.88 -19.67
N THR A 66 3.70 20.67 -19.20
CA THR A 66 2.93 19.46 -19.53
C THR A 66 2.48 18.77 -18.25
N LYS A 67 1.38 18.00 -18.31
CA LYS A 67 0.98 17.16 -17.20
C LYS A 67 2.12 16.20 -16.85
N PHE A 68 2.49 16.18 -15.60
CA PHE A 68 3.53 15.32 -15.10
C PHE A 68 2.97 14.44 -13.97
N ALA A 69 3.25 13.15 -14.07
CA ALA A 69 2.94 12.20 -13.01
C ALA A 69 4.10 11.23 -12.83
N ARG A 70 4.40 10.88 -11.60
CA ARG A 70 5.33 9.82 -11.24
C ARG A 70 4.69 8.89 -10.23
N ILE A 71 4.89 7.58 -10.42
CA ILE A 71 4.31 6.54 -9.61
C ILE A 71 5.43 5.65 -9.09
N VAL A 72 5.40 5.36 -7.81
CA VAL A 72 6.27 4.38 -7.15
C VAL A 72 5.44 3.41 -6.35
N VAL A 73 6.04 2.28 -5.96
CA VAL A 73 5.41 1.25 -5.14
C VAL A 73 6.08 1.23 -3.77
N THR A 74 5.29 1.04 -2.73
CA THR A 74 5.80 0.91 -1.35
C THR A 74 6.51 -0.44 -1.14
N ASP A 75 7.53 -0.43 -0.29
CA ASP A 75 8.19 -1.65 0.17
C ASP A 75 7.38 -2.40 1.25
N ASP A 76 7.94 -3.51 1.76
CA ASP A 76 7.30 -4.36 2.79
C ASP A 76 7.02 -3.63 4.12
N GLN A 77 7.65 -2.49 4.35
CA GLN A 77 7.44 -1.62 5.51
C GLN A 77 6.54 -0.41 5.20
N GLY A 78 5.93 -0.38 4.02
CA GLY A 78 5.09 0.72 3.55
C GLY A 78 5.88 1.98 3.17
N ARG A 79 7.22 1.92 3.08
CA ARG A 79 8.06 3.06 2.75
C ARG A 79 8.09 3.30 1.25
N TYR A 80 8.17 4.55 0.87
CA TYR A 80 8.30 4.96 -0.53
C TYR A 80 9.26 6.12 -0.71
N LEU A 81 9.84 6.23 -1.89
CA LEU A 81 10.65 7.36 -2.33
C LEU A 81 10.33 7.64 -3.80
N ILE A 82 9.93 8.86 -4.10
CA ILE A 82 9.69 9.35 -5.46
C ILE A 82 10.89 10.20 -5.85
N PRO A 83 11.79 9.71 -6.71
CA PRO A 83 13.02 10.41 -7.08
C PRO A 83 12.81 11.37 -8.26
N ASP A 84 13.80 12.25 -8.47
CA ASP A 84 13.99 13.10 -9.66
C ASP A 84 12.74 13.91 -10.02
N LEU A 85 12.15 14.55 -9.04
CA LEU A 85 10.99 15.41 -9.24
C LEU A 85 11.43 16.83 -9.62
N PRO A 86 10.93 17.37 -10.73
CA PRO A 86 11.06 18.80 -11.03
C PRO A 86 10.50 19.67 -9.89
N THR A 87 11.03 20.87 -9.74
CA THR A 87 10.55 21.85 -8.75
C THR A 87 9.14 22.31 -9.12
N ALA A 88 8.14 21.85 -8.37
CA ALA A 88 6.73 22.15 -8.52
C ALA A 88 5.96 21.78 -7.24
N ASN A 89 4.69 22.16 -7.15
CA ASN A 89 3.80 21.64 -6.13
C ASN A 89 3.12 20.36 -6.66
N TYR A 90 3.15 19.31 -5.87
CA TYR A 90 2.57 18.02 -6.23
C TYR A 90 1.33 17.70 -5.40
N SER A 91 0.35 17.08 -6.03
CA SER A 91 -0.72 16.35 -5.37
C SER A 91 -0.30 14.90 -5.27
N VAL A 92 -0.22 14.36 -4.05
CA VAL A 92 0.25 13.00 -3.79
C VAL A 92 -0.84 12.21 -3.08
N TRP A 93 -1.12 11.01 -3.56
CA TRP A 93 -2.11 10.10 -2.97
C TRP A 93 -1.73 8.63 -3.18
N VAL A 94 -2.48 7.76 -2.52
CA VAL A 94 -2.26 6.31 -2.54
C VAL A 94 -3.39 5.60 -3.27
N ARG A 95 -3.03 4.57 -4.04
CA ARG A 95 -3.94 3.62 -4.69
C ARG A 95 -3.40 2.21 -4.55
N GLY A 96 -4.26 1.22 -4.36
CA GLY A 96 -3.83 -0.18 -4.27
C GLY A 96 -4.99 -1.16 -4.28
N TYR A 97 -4.67 -2.45 -4.34
CA TYR A 97 -5.67 -3.50 -4.26
C TYR A 97 -6.32 -3.53 -2.86
N GLY A 98 -7.64 -3.65 -2.82
CA GLY A 98 -8.40 -3.60 -1.58
C GLY A 98 -8.55 -2.20 -0.97
N LEU A 99 -8.05 -1.17 -1.65
CA LEU A 99 -8.13 0.23 -1.23
C LEU A 99 -9.06 1.03 -2.15
N VAL A 100 -9.52 2.18 -1.67
CA VAL A 100 -9.99 3.29 -2.50
C VAL A 100 -8.91 4.36 -2.54
N ASP A 101 -8.98 5.27 -3.51
CA ASP A 101 -8.03 6.39 -3.57
C ASP A 101 -8.03 7.18 -2.27
N SER A 102 -6.85 7.43 -1.72
CA SER A 102 -6.70 8.27 -0.55
C SER A 102 -6.95 9.75 -0.89
N PRO A 103 -7.21 10.60 0.10
CA PRO A 103 -7.20 12.04 -0.10
C PRO A 103 -5.88 12.50 -0.71
N LYS A 104 -5.95 13.43 -1.69
CA LYS A 104 -4.78 14.04 -2.29
C LYS A 104 -4.16 15.06 -1.33
N MET A 105 -2.90 14.87 -0.99
CA MET A 105 -2.14 15.77 -0.13
C MET A 105 -1.17 16.61 -0.95
N ARG A 106 -1.10 17.90 -0.67
CA ARG A 106 -0.18 18.83 -1.35
C ARG A 106 1.17 18.85 -0.66
N THR A 107 2.24 18.75 -1.47
CA THR A 107 3.63 18.83 -1.01
C THR A 107 4.54 19.30 -2.15
N LYS A 108 5.83 19.43 -1.86
CA LYS A 108 6.89 19.77 -2.83
C LYS A 108 8.10 18.87 -2.61
N PRO A 109 9.00 18.71 -3.59
CA PRO A 109 10.25 17.98 -3.42
C PRO A 109 11.08 18.48 -2.22
N GLY A 110 11.83 17.58 -1.60
CA GLY A 110 12.59 17.80 -0.37
C GLY A 110 11.78 17.56 0.91
N MET A 111 10.53 17.12 0.82
CA MET A 111 9.65 16.94 1.98
C MET A 111 9.36 15.48 2.25
N THR A 112 9.37 15.12 3.53
CA THR A 112 8.82 13.83 3.99
C THR A 112 7.31 13.94 4.14
N LEU A 113 6.56 13.02 3.52
CA LEU A 113 5.11 12.98 3.53
C LEU A 113 4.60 11.58 3.87
N ASN A 114 4.05 11.40 5.06
CA ASN A 114 3.36 10.16 5.41
C ASN A 114 1.92 10.22 4.90
N LEU A 115 1.47 9.14 4.27
CA LEU A 115 0.17 9.07 3.59
C LEU A 115 -0.74 8.04 4.25
N PRO A 116 -2.03 8.36 4.44
CA PRO A 116 -3.02 7.37 4.83
C PRO A 116 -3.43 6.53 3.62
N ALA A 117 -3.46 5.21 3.77
CA ALA A 117 -4.18 4.33 2.86
C ALA A 117 -5.61 4.14 3.35
N VAL A 118 -6.58 4.17 2.45
CA VAL A 118 -8.00 4.05 2.78
C VAL A 118 -8.51 2.69 2.33
N ILE A 119 -8.78 1.82 3.30
CA ILE A 119 -9.33 0.48 3.03
C ILE A 119 -10.71 0.64 2.41
N ALA A 120 -10.96 -0.07 1.31
CA ALA A 120 -12.25 -0.06 0.65
C ALA A 120 -13.33 -0.67 1.56
N PRO A 121 -14.54 -0.10 1.62
CA PRO A 121 -15.63 -0.63 2.44
C PRO A 121 -16.16 -1.98 1.93
N SER A 122 -15.90 -2.33 0.68
CA SER A 122 -16.24 -3.61 0.06
C SER A 122 -15.32 -3.91 -1.11
N GLU A 123 -15.28 -5.18 -1.54
CA GLU A 123 -14.53 -5.61 -2.73
C GLU A 123 -15.03 -4.89 -4.00
N THR A 124 -16.33 -4.68 -4.12
CA THR A 124 -16.91 -3.92 -5.23
C THR A 124 -16.42 -2.49 -5.25
N ALA A 125 -16.33 -1.82 -4.09
CA ALA A 125 -15.81 -0.46 -4.01
C ALA A 125 -14.33 -0.40 -4.40
N ALA A 126 -13.51 -1.37 -3.96
CA ALA A 126 -12.11 -1.47 -4.37
C ALA A 126 -11.96 -1.67 -5.88
N ALA A 127 -12.82 -2.51 -6.45
CA ALA A 127 -12.79 -2.88 -7.85
C ALA A 127 -12.91 -1.68 -8.82
N HIS A 128 -13.61 -0.62 -8.42
CA HIS A 128 -13.72 0.60 -9.22
C HIS A 128 -12.37 1.32 -9.46
N TYR A 129 -11.38 1.07 -8.62
CA TYR A 129 -10.05 1.71 -8.69
C TYR A 129 -8.99 0.81 -9.34
N TYR A 130 -9.34 -0.44 -9.68
CA TYR A 130 -8.40 -1.37 -10.29
C TYR A 130 -8.08 -0.96 -11.74
N PRO A 131 -6.81 -1.09 -12.16
CA PRO A 131 -6.42 -0.78 -13.53
C PRO A 131 -7.05 -1.76 -14.52
N ALA A 132 -7.25 -1.31 -15.76
CA ALA A 132 -7.80 -2.15 -16.82
C ALA A 132 -7.03 -3.47 -16.99
N ALA A 133 -5.69 -3.44 -16.82
CA ALA A 133 -4.85 -4.63 -16.90
C ALA A 133 -5.23 -5.73 -15.88
N TYR A 134 -5.72 -5.35 -14.69
CA TYR A 134 -6.22 -6.31 -13.70
C TYR A 134 -7.42 -7.09 -14.26
N TRP A 135 -8.38 -6.39 -14.86
CA TRP A 135 -9.57 -6.99 -15.43
C TRP A 135 -9.25 -7.87 -16.64
N TYR A 136 -8.34 -7.41 -17.51
CA TYR A 136 -7.87 -8.20 -18.65
C TYR A 136 -7.16 -9.49 -18.21
N ALA A 137 -6.39 -9.47 -17.14
CA ALA A 137 -5.73 -10.65 -16.60
C ALA A 137 -6.72 -11.70 -16.06
N MET A 138 -7.92 -11.29 -15.69
CA MET A 138 -8.99 -12.17 -15.19
C MET A 138 -9.93 -12.67 -16.28
N LEU A 139 -9.81 -12.18 -17.51
CA LEU A 139 -10.65 -12.62 -18.62
C LEU A 139 -10.39 -14.11 -18.91
N LYS A 140 -11.43 -14.91 -18.77
CA LYS A 140 -11.44 -16.28 -19.28
C LYS A 140 -11.80 -16.23 -20.74
N ILE A 141 -10.83 -16.44 -21.61
CA ILE A 141 -11.04 -16.51 -23.04
C ILE A 141 -11.82 -17.80 -23.33
N PRO A 142 -13.05 -17.73 -23.91
CA PRO A 142 -13.77 -18.94 -24.29
C PRO A 142 -12.99 -19.75 -25.31
N PRO A 143 -13.07 -21.11 -25.28
CA PRO A 143 -12.42 -21.94 -26.30
C PRO A 143 -12.98 -21.66 -27.68
N ALA A 144 -12.19 -21.89 -28.72
CA ALA A 144 -12.60 -21.63 -30.11
C ALA A 144 -13.89 -22.35 -30.54
N SER A 145 -14.19 -23.49 -29.88
CA SER A 145 -15.44 -24.26 -30.08
C SER A 145 -16.70 -23.49 -29.71
N ASP A 146 -16.63 -22.51 -28.85
CA ASP A 146 -17.78 -21.74 -28.40
C ASP A 146 -18.14 -20.64 -29.41
N PHE A 147 -17.24 -20.37 -30.37
CA PHE A 147 -17.46 -19.42 -31.45
C PHE A 147 -18.03 -20.12 -32.68
N GLY A 148 -19.07 -19.52 -33.28
CA GLY A 148 -19.68 -20.02 -34.54
C GLY A 148 -20.70 -21.17 -34.37
N GLY A 149 -20.93 -21.67 -33.16
CA GLY A 149 -21.90 -22.72 -32.86
C GLY A 149 -23.07 -22.30 -31.98
N SER A 150 -22.96 -21.18 -31.29
CA SER A 150 -24.00 -20.67 -30.39
C SER A 150 -25.02 -19.84 -31.15
N THR A 151 -26.30 -19.99 -30.83
CA THR A 151 -27.40 -19.13 -31.35
C THR A 151 -27.26 -17.68 -30.88
N ASP A 152 -26.50 -17.46 -29.80
CA ASP A 152 -26.37 -16.16 -29.14
C ASP A 152 -25.16 -15.34 -29.64
N ILE A 153 -24.23 -15.99 -30.38
CA ILE A 153 -23.05 -15.34 -30.94
C ILE A 153 -23.20 -15.28 -32.48
N PRO A 154 -23.13 -14.09 -33.11
CA PRO A 154 -23.18 -13.97 -34.55
C PRO A 154 -22.13 -14.85 -35.24
N LYS A 155 -22.49 -15.57 -36.30
CA LYS A 155 -21.62 -16.54 -37.00
C LYS A 155 -20.32 -15.94 -37.56
N ASN A 156 -20.26 -14.62 -37.72
CA ASN A 156 -19.08 -13.89 -38.18
C ASN A 156 -18.10 -13.54 -37.07
N ILE A 157 -18.45 -13.82 -35.80
CA ILE A 157 -17.55 -13.59 -34.66
C ILE A 157 -16.74 -14.87 -34.43
N THR A 158 -15.45 -14.79 -34.69
CA THR A 158 -14.47 -15.81 -34.38
C THR A 158 -13.70 -15.42 -33.12
N GLN A 159 -13.05 -16.40 -32.47
CA GLN A 159 -12.21 -16.10 -31.31
C GLN A 159 -11.15 -15.03 -31.64
N ASP A 160 -10.52 -15.09 -32.80
CA ASP A 160 -9.46 -14.17 -33.22
C ASP A 160 -9.99 -12.74 -33.41
N ASN A 161 -11.12 -12.55 -34.08
CA ASN A 161 -11.68 -11.20 -34.26
C ASN A 161 -12.34 -10.64 -32.98
N TRP A 162 -12.81 -11.53 -32.08
CA TRP A 162 -13.29 -11.10 -30.76
C TRP A 162 -12.17 -10.57 -29.88
N LEU A 163 -10.97 -11.19 -29.94
CA LEU A 163 -9.80 -10.76 -29.18
C LEU A 163 -9.20 -9.44 -29.68
N ARG A 164 -9.55 -9.00 -30.89
CA ARG A 164 -9.02 -7.78 -31.53
C ARG A 164 -9.89 -6.53 -31.34
N GLN A 165 -11.07 -6.66 -30.71
CA GLN A 165 -11.98 -5.56 -30.39
C GLN A 165 -11.64 -4.92 -29.05
#